data_c6e6cfe1080d521068591222aab21ecf
#
_entry.id   c6e6cfe1080d521068591222aab21ecf
#
_cell.length_a   1.000
_cell.length_b   1.000
_cell.length_c   1.000
_cell.angle_alpha   90.00
_cell.angle_beta   90.00
_cell.angle_gamma   90.00
#
_symmetry.space_group_name_H-M   'P 1'
#
loop_
_entity.id
_entity.type
_entity.pdbx_description
1 polymer ?
#
loop_
_entity_poly.entity_id
_entity_poly.type
_entity_poly.pdbx_seq_one_letter_code
_entity_poly.pdbx_strand_id
1 'polypeptide(L)'
;MQKCQYILEPDLPPLAVESQIKHAQRACELDKARLGQSAKSYTAHRWRVHESQLRGAILSHIAAARRIFLKFAQDGSRRTIPDHLQANVSLFEDLDIYVEMVLMQNEIIIINAHDHTPGMPRLPQ
;
A
#
# COMPACT_ATOMS: atom_id res chain seq x y z
N MET A 1 -19.38 14.85 -18.00
CA MET A 1 -17.95 14.71 -18.30
C MET A 1 -17.21 14.35 -17.03
N GLN A 2 -16.52 13.26 -17.07
CA GLN A 2 -15.73 12.87 -15.92
C GLN A 2 -14.53 13.79 -15.76
N LYS A 3 -14.44 14.43 -14.62
CA LYS A 3 -13.24 15.21 -14.32
C LYS A 3 -12.10 14.24 -14.07
N CYS A 4 -11.01 14.42 -14.80
CA CYS A 4 -9.78 13.77 -14.42
C CYS A 4 -9.46 14.17 -13.00
N GLN A 5 -9.40 13.21 -12.12
CA GLN A 5 -9.00 13.48 -10.76
C GLN A 5 -7.51 13.70 -10.76
N TYR A 6 -7.12 14.97 -10.81
CA TYR A 6 -5.72 15.30 -10.60
C TYR A 6 -5.46 15.22 -9.12
N ILE A 7 -4.58 14.34 -8.75
CA ILE A 7 -4.04 14.36 -7.42
C ILE A 7 -3.01 15.45 -7.42
N LEU A 8 -3.35 16.58 -6.83
CA LEU A 8 -2.40 17.67 -6.68
C LEU A 8 -1.26 17.20 -5.79
N GLU A 9 -0.04 17.54 -6.18
CA GLU A 9 1.14 17.11 -5.45
C GLU A 9 1.06 17.41 -3.94
N PRO A 10 0.51 18.57 -3.49
CA PRO A 10 0.34 18.81 -2.07
C PRO A 10 -0.62 17.86 -1.35
N ASP A 11 -1.49 17.20 -2.09
CA ASP A 11 -2.47 16.25 -1.54
C ASP A 11 -1.96 14.82 -1.52
N LEU A 12 -0.78 14.59 -2.10
CA LEU A 12 -0.15 13.28 -2.10
C LEU A 12 0.75 13.13 -0.89
N PRO A 13 0.74 11.96 -0.26
CA PRO A 13 1.77 11.65 0.71
C PRO A 13 3.15 11.64 0.04
N PRO A 14 4.21 12.01 0.75
CA PRO A 14 5.55 11.95 0.17
C PRO A 14 5.93 10.51 -0.15
N LEU A 15 6.79 10.36 -1.14
CA LEU A 15 7.38 9.06 -1.45
C LEU A 15 8.14 8.53 -0.24
N ALA A 16 8.20 7.22 -0.11
CA ALA A 16 8.98 6.58 0.93
C ALA A 16 10.45 6.97 0.80
N VAL A 17 11.10 7.20 1.92
CA VAL A 17 12.52 7.53 1.93
C VAL A 17 13.34 6.29 1.56
N GLU A 18 14.57 6.53 1.10
CA GLU A 18 15.43 5.48 0.58
C GLU A 18 15.62 4.32 1.56
N SER A 19 15.76 4.62 2.86
CA SER A 19 15.95 3.59 3.87
C SER A 19 14.71 2.68 4.00
N GLN A 20 13.51 3.26 3.95
CA GLN A 20 12.27 2.45 3.98
C GLN A 20 12.12 1.62 2.72
N ILE A 21 12.49 2.16 1.58
CA ILE A 21 12.47 1.40 0.33
C ILE A 21 13.40 0.19 0.44
N LYS A 22 14.61 0.38 0.94
CA LYS A 22 15.57 -0.71 1.14
C LYS A 22 15.04 -1.77 2.11
N HIS A 23 14.42 -1.35 3.21
CA HIS A 23 13.82 -2.28 4.15
C HIS A 23 12.68 -3.08 3.51
N ALA A 24 11.81 -2.42 2.73
CA ALA A 24 10.74 -3.09 2.02
C ALA A 24 11.29 -4.09 1.00
N GLN A 25 12.30 -3.71 0.25
CA GLN A 25 12.96 -4.60 -0.70
C GLN A 25 13.59 -5.81 -0.01
N ARG A 26 14.24 -5.58 1.14
CA ARG A 26 14.83 -6.66 1.93
C ARG A 26 13.78 -7.64 2.43
N ALA A 27 12.66 -7.14 2.94
CA ALA A 27 11.54 -7.96 3.37
C ALA A 27 10.99 -8.79 2.20
N CYS A 28 10.90 -8.17 1.02
CA CYS A 28 10.48 -8.84 -0.20
C CYS A 28 11.44 -9.98 -0.59
N GLU A 29 12.75 -9.73 -0.57
CA GLU A 29 13.75 -10.75 -0.85
C GLU A 29 13.69 -11.93 0.13
N LEU A 30 13.41 -11.63 1.41
CA LEU A 30 13.29 -12.64 2.45
C LEU A 30 11.90 -13.30 2.48
N ASP A 31 11.01 -12.88 1.62
CA ASP A 31 9.62 -13.35 1.58
C ASP A 31 8.90 -13.15 2.94
N LYS A 32 9.23 -12.07 3.63
CA LYS A 32 8.68 -11.76 4.96
C LYS A 32 7.60 -10.71 4.86
N ALA A 33 6.41 -11.14 4.52
CA ALA A 33 5.21 -10.32 4.51
C ALA A 33 4.05 -11.14 5.06
N ARG A 34 3.21 -10.51 5.88
CA ARG A 34 2.02 -11.15 6.41
C ARG A 34 0.86 -10.16 6.47
N LEU A 35 -0.36 -10.69 6.46
CA LEU A 35 -1.57 -9.89 6.54
C LEU A 35 -2.00 -9.73 7.99
N GLY A 36 -2.33 -8.50 8.38
CA GLY A 36 -3.04 -8.24 9.62
C GLY A 36 -4.52 -8.64 9.47
N GLN A 37 -5.24 -8.63 10.58
CA GLN A 37 -6.62 -9.13 10.63
C GLN A 37 -7.56 -8.39 9.67
N SER A 38 -7.46 -7.07 9.58
CA SER A 38 -8.31 -6.28 8.69
C SER A 38 -8.08 -6.64 7.23
N ALA A 39 -6.82 -6.77 6.82
CA ALA A 39 -6.48 -7.16 5.44
C ALA A 39 -6.94 -8.58 5.13
N LYS A 40 -6.79 -9.52 6.08
CA LYS A 40 -7.28 -10.90 5.92
C LYS A 40 -8.78 -10.93 5.69
N SER A 41 -9.51 -10.21 6.52
CA SER A 41 -10.98 -10.18 6.46
C SER A 41 -11.47 -9.61 5.13
N TYR A 42 -10.91 -8.48 4.72
CA TYR A 42 -11.32 -7.84 3.46
C TYR A 42 -10.98 -8.72 2.26
N THR A 43 -9.80 -9.31 2.24
CA THR A 43 -9.35 -10.20 1.17
C THR A 43 -10.27 -11.41 1.03
N ALA A 44 -10.62 -12.04 2.15
CA ALA A 44 -11.48 -13.22 2.15
C ALA A 44 -12.92 -12.91 1.75
N HIS A 45 -13.49 -11.82 2.28
CA HIS A 45 -14.92 -11.54 2.16
C HIS A 45 -15.27 -10.65 0.97
N ARG A 46 -14.45 -9.67 0.67
CA ARG A 46 -14.72 -8.72 -0.41
C ARG A 46 -14.28 -9.25 -1.77
N TRP A 47 -13.03 -9.70 -1.85
CA TRP A 47 -12.45 -10.14 -3.13
C TRP A 47 -12.52 -11.65 -3.31
N ARG A 48 -12.75 -12.40 -2.25
CA ARG A 48 -12.83 -13.88 -2.25
C ARG A 48 -11.59 -14.51 -2.86
N VAL A 49 -10.43 -13.98 -2.51
CA VAL A 49 -9.14 -14.52 -2.94
C VAL A 49 -8.37 -15.02 -1.73
N HIS A 50 -7.40 -15.88 -1.99
CA HIS A 50 -6.51 -16.38 -0.95
C HIS A 50 -5.53 -15.30 -0.52
N GLU A 51 -5.11 -15.31 0.75
CA GLU A 51 -4.13 -14.36 1.29
C GLU A 51 -2.86 -14.29 0.44
N SER A 52 -2.40 -15.44 -0.08
CA SER A 52 -1.19 -15.52 -0.90
C SER A 52 -1.29 -14.66 -2.15
N GLN A 53 -2.49 -14.48 -2.69
CA GLN A 53 -2.69 -13.66 -3.88
C GLN A 53 -2.48 -12.17 -3.57
N LEU A 54 -3.03 -11.68 -2.47
CA LEU A 54 -2.79 -10.31 -2.03
C LEU A 54 -1.31 -10.10 -1.67
N ARG A 55 -0.75 -11.02 -0.90
CA ARG A 55 0.64 -10.99 -0.50
C ARG A 55 1.56 -10.96 -1.73
N GLY A 56 1.30 -11.83 -2.70
CA GLY A 56 2.05 -11.87 -3.95
C GLY A 56 1.96 -10.58 -4.76
N ALA A 57 0.78 -9.97 -4.82
CA ALA A 57 0.58 -8.70 -5.53
C ALA A 57 1.43 -7.58 -4.90
N ILE A 58 1.48 -7.53 -3.57
CA ILE A 58 2.26 -6.52 -2.85
C ILE A 58 3.76 -6.75 -3.04
N LEU A 59 4.22 -7.99 -2.91
CA LEU A 59 5.62 -8.32 -3.13
C LEU A 59 6.06 -8.03 -4.57
N SER A 60 5.20 -8.30 -5.55
CA SER A 60 5.46 -7.97 -6.95
C SER A 60 5.54 -6.46 -7.17
N HIS A 61 4.69 -5.69 -6.51
CA HIS A 61 4.73 -4.23 -6.57
C HIS A 61 6.07 -3.69 -6.08
N ILE A 62 6.56 -4.20 -4.97
CA ILE A 62 7.84 -3.81 -4.39
C ILE A 62 9.00 -4.26 -5.27
N ALA A 63 8.96 -5.50 -5.75
CA ALA A 63 10.01 -6.06 -6.60
C ALA A 63 10.14 -5.31 -7.93
N ALA A 64 9.02 -4.80 -8.46
CA ALA A 64 9.02 -4.00 -9.68
C ALA A 64 9.40 -2.54 -9.45
N ALA A 65 9.79 -2.17 -8.23
CA ALA A 65 10.14 -0.82 -7.84
C ALA A 65 9.03 0.19 -8.12
N ARG A 66 7.78 -0.23 -7.94
CA ARG A 66 6.64 0.67 -8.10
C ARG A 66 6.51 1.58 -6.90
N ARG A 67 5.75 2.65 -7.05
CA ARG A 67 5.69 3.73 -6.06
C ARG A 67 5.06 3.30 -4.75
N ILE A 68 5.72 3.64 -3.65
CA ILE A 68 5.18 3.53 -2.30
C ILE A 68 5.34 4.88 -1.62
N PHE A 69 4.40 5.19 -0.75
CA PHE A 69 4.30 6.51 -0.12
C PHE A 69 4.30 6.38 1.38
N LEU A 70 4.87 7.37 2.05
CA LEU A 70 4.74 7.53 3.50
C LEU A 70 3.30 7.95 3.81
N LYS A 71 2.75 7.44 4.90
CA LYS A 71 1.39 7.80 5.32
C LYS A 71 1.42 9.02 6.20
N PHE A 72 0.50 9.96 5.97
CA PHE A 72 0.28 11.09 6.85
C PHE A 72 -0.48 10.67 8.10
N ALA A 73 -0.16 11.31 9.23
CA ALA A 73 -0.96 11.20 10.43
C ALA A 73 -2.36 11.80 10.18
N GLN A 74 -3.37 11.23 10.85
CA GLN A 74 -4.76 11.65 10.67
C GLN A 74 -5.16 12.85 11.55
N ASP A 75 -4.17 13.61 11.99
CA ASP A 75 -4.38 14.78 12.87
C ASP A 75 -4.40 16.11 12.11
N GLY A 76 -4.34 16.09 10.78
CA GLY A 76 -4.32 17.27 9.94
C GLY A 76 -2.99 18.00 9.87
N SER A 77 -1.97 17.50 10.56
CA SER A 77 -0.65 18.17 10.62
C SER A 77 0.21 17.97 9.38
N ARG A 78 -0.15 17.04 8.50
CA ARG A 78 0.66 16.56 7.37
C ARG A 78 2.00 15.95 7.79
N ARG A 79 2.10 15.57 9.07
CA ARG A 79 3.24 14.84 9.58
C ARG A 79 3.13 13.37 9.15
N THR A 80 4.24 12.78 8.71
CA THR A 80 4.25 11.37 8.33
C THR A 80 4.36 10.48 9.55
N ILE A 81 3.83 9.26 9.43
CA ILE A 81 3.99 8.22 10.45
C ILE A 81 5.18 7.37 10.05
N PRO A 82 6.24 7.30 10.89
CA PRO A 82 7.41 6.48 10.56
C PRO A 82 7.02 5.03 10.28
N ASP A 83 7.65 4.44 9.27
CA ASP A 83 7.48 3.04 8.86
C ASP A 83 6.08 2.64 8.39
N HIS A 84 5.15 3.59 8.30
CA HIS A 84 3.84 3.36 7.67
C HIS A 84 3.91 3.74 6.20
N LEU A 85 3.63 2.77 5.34
CA LEU A 85 3.65 2.92 3.90
C LEU A 85 2.27 2.69 3.32
N GLN A 86 2.00 3.31 2.19
CA GLN A 86 0.77 3.08 1.44
C GLN A 86 1.07 3.03 -0.04
N ALA A 87 0.25 2.30 -0.77
CA ALA A 87 0.42 2.12 -2.20
C ALA A 87 -0.89 1.78 -2.87
N ASN A 88 -0.97 2.09 -4.16
CA ASN A 88 -2.02 1.59 -5.03
C ASN A 88 -1.44 0.39 -5.77
N VAL A 89 -1.93 -0.80 -5.45
CA VAL A 89 -1.38 -2.07 -5.91
C VAL A 89 -2.36 -2.75 -6.85
N SER A 90 -1.86 -3.29 -7.93
CA SER A 90 -2.67 -4.09 -8.85
C SER A 90 -2.86 -5.49 -8.28
N LEU A 91 -4.09 -5.83 -7.89
CA LEU A 91 -4.44 -7.15 -7.39
C LEU A 91 -4.75 -8.10 -8.54
N PHE A 92 -5.53 -7.61 -9.50
CA PHE A 92 -5.83 -8.28 -10.76
C PHE A 92 -5.52 -7.31 -11.90
N GLU A 93 -5.54 -7.81 -13.11
CA GLU A 93 -5.24 -7.01 -14.30
C GLU A 93 -6.08 -5.73 -14.39
N ASP A 94 -7.33 -5.79 -13.94
CA ASP A 94 -8.28 -4.68 -14.01
C ASP A 94 -8.71 -4.15 -12.63
N LEU A 95 -8.05 -4.57 -11.56
CA LEU A 95 -8.42 -4.15 -10.21
C LEU A 95 -7.21 -3.65 -9.44
N ASP A 96 -7.19 -2.36 -9.21
CA ASP A 96 -6.22 -1.71 -8.32
C ASP A 96 -6.84 -1.51 -6.95
N ILE A 97 -6.06 -1.73 -5.92
CA ILE A 97 -6.52 -1.63 -4.54
C ILE A 97 -5.60 -0.73 -3.73
N TYR A 98 -6.15 -0.15 -2.68
CA TYR A 98 -5.38 0.59 -1.70
C TYR A 98 -4.80 -0.38 -0.67
N VAL A 99 -3.51 -0.26 -0.39
CA VAL A 99 -2.81 -1.08 0.59
C VAL A 99 -2.06 -0.18 1.55
N GLU A 100 -2.16 -0.51 2.83
CA GLU A 100 -1.40 0.14 3.90
C GLU A 100 -0.56 -0.90 4.61
N MET A 101 0.72 -0.59 4.76
CA MET A 101 1.73 -1.50 5.27
C MET A 101 2.52 -0.87 6.40
N VAL A 102 3.03 -1.70 7.29
CA VAL A 102 3.97 -1.28 8.34
C VAL A 102 5.24 -2.11 8.18
N LEU A 103 6.38 -1.44 8.22
CA LEU A 103 7.68 -2.11 8.23
C LEU A 103 8.10 -2.41 9.66
N MET A 104 8.44 -3.67 9.94
CA MET A 104 8.94 -4.09 11.26
C MET A 104 10.06 -5.11 11.08
N GLN A 105 11.29 -4.73 11.40
CA GLN A 105 12.44 -5.63 11.43
C GLN A 105 12.58 -6.49 10.16
N ASN A 106 12.58 -5.84 9.01
CA ASN A 106 12.67 -6.51 7.70
C ASN A 106 11.45 -7.37 7.35
N GLU A 107 10.32 -7.12 8.02
CA GLU A 107 9.04 -7.75 7.73
C GLU A 107 8.02 -6.70 7.33
N ILE A 108 7.18 -7.03 6.38
CA ILE A 108 6.06 -6.17 5.97
C ILE A 108 4.78 -6.73 6.57
N ILE A 109 4.07 -5.90 7.34
CA ILE A 109 2.75 -6.25 7.84
C ILE A 109 1.72 -5.44 7.06
N ILE A 110 0.85 -6.12 6.35
CA ILE A 110 -0.21 -5.50 5.56
C ILE A 110 -1.39 -5.26 6.51
N ILE A 111 -1.53 -4.04 7.00
CA ILE A 111 -2.52 -3.72 8.03
C ILE A 111 -3.89 -3.43 7.45
N ASN A 112 -3.96 -2.82 6.26
CA ASN A 112 -5.20 -2.56 5.55
C ASN A 112 -5.03 -2.83 4.07
N ALA A 113 -6.08 -3.39 3.48
CA ALA A 113 -6.17 -3.55 2.03
C ALA A 113 -7.66 -3.48 1.69
N HIS A 114 -8.05 -2.53 0.83
CA HIS A 114 -9.45 -2.35 0.47
C HIS A 114 -9.58 -1.69 -0.90
N ASP A 115 -10.78 -1.73 -1.44
CA ASP A 115 -11.08 -1.03 -2.68
C ASP A 115 -10.84 0.46 -2.50
N HIS A 116 -10.52 1.14 -3.59
CA HIS A 116 -10.35 2.57 -3.55
C HIS A 116 -11.61 3.25 -3.00
N THR A 117 -11.44 4.11 -2.00
CA THR A 117 -12.55 4.85 -1.39
C THR A 117 -12.97 5.98 -2.33
N PRO A 118 -14.25 6.03 -2.75
CA PRO A 118 -14.73 7.14 -3.59
C PRO A 118 -14.48 8.50 -2.93
N GLY A 119 -14.02 9.45 -3.74
CA GLY A 119 -13.72 10.80 -3.28
C GLY A 119 -12.31 10.98 -2.70
N MET A 120 -11.59 9.90 -2.44
CA MET A 120 -10.20 10.00 -2.01
C MET A 120 -9.25 10.01 -3.21
N PRO A 121 -8.14 10.77 -3.13
CA PRO A 121 -7.15 10.73 -4.20
C PRO A 121 -6.58 9.32 -4.39
N ARG A 122 -6.48 8.89 -5.66
CA ARG A 122 -5.87 7.60 -5.97
C ARG A 122 -4.36 7.79 -6.07
N LEU A 123 -3.62 6.97 -5.36
CA LEU A 123 -2.16 7.02 -5.40
C LEU A 123 -1.65 6.52 -6.77
N PRO A 124 -0.66 7.20 -7.37
CA PRO A 124 -0.02 6.66 -8.58
C PRO A 124 0.71 5.35 -8.28
N GLN A 125 0.75 4.51 -9.27
CA GLN A 125 1.45 3.22 -9.13
C GLN A 125 2.96 3.33 -9.31
#